data_94322041d71b23ec590b414661241afd
#
_entry.id   94322041d71b23ec590b414661241afd
#
_cell.length_a   1.000
_cell.length_b   1.000
_cell.length_c   1.000
_cell.angle_alpha   90.00
_cell.angle_beta   90.00
_cell.angle_gamma   90.00
#
_symmetry.space_group_name_H-M   'P 1'
#
loop_
_entity.id
_entity.type
_entity.pdbx_description
1 polymer ?
#
loop_
_entity_poly.entity_id
_entity_poly.type
_entity_poly.pdbx_seq_one_letter_code
_entity_poly.pdbx_strand_id
1 'polypeptide(L)'
;MLSSLPDPIATAHISRALVTKLRHHGDVLLSSPVFTVLKRAIPAAEIDALVYVETAAMLEGHPAIAQIHCIDREWKRQGLLNQARAERRLLSTLRARRYDLLVHLTEHPRGAWLARVLKPRYSVGRHLEHAHRLWRSSFTHYYRLPRTTPRHTVECNLDALRRLGVQPLPSDKRLVLCPGAADTARVDALLAQHGIAPQGFVHMHPGSRWLFKCWSPQQSAALLDRIAADRSRIVLTAAPDARERVLIDAIVSATAPSTRASLTDLGGALSLRELAALTQRARVFVGVDSAPMHIAAAMGTPVVALFGPSGEVEWRPWGVVHRVVTSSEHPCRPCGNDGCGGGKVSECLTELPVDRVYAVLAELLAQTAARH
;
A
#
# COMPACT_ATOMS: atom_id res chain seq x y z
N MET A 1 25.75 18.42 -23.01
CA MET A 1 25.51 19.57 -22.13
C MET A 1 24.74 19.09 -20.92
N LEU A 2 25.39 19.01 -19.77
CA LEU A 2 24.76 18.81 -18.49
C LEU A 2 23.98 20.10 -18.18
N SER A 3 22.68 20.15 -18.50
CA SER A 3 21.84 21.25 -18.03
C SER A 3 21.93 21.26 -16.50
N SER A 4 22.41 22.36 -15.93
CA SER A 4 22.44 22.56 -14.49
C SER A 4 21.08 22.16 -13.91
N LEU A 5 21.08 21.23 -12.96
CA LEU A 5 19.86 20.90 -12.23
C LEU A 5 19.37 22.20 -11.56
N PRO A 6 18.08 22.56 -11.69
CA PRO A 6 17.55 23.72 -10.98
C PRO A 6 17.90 23.63 -9.49
N ASP A 7 18.21 24.77 -8.88
CA ASP A 7 18.60 24.86 -7.48
C ASP A 7 17.55 24.25 -6.52
N PRO A 8 17.98 23.81 -5.33
CA PRO A 8 17.04 23.41 -4.25
C PRO A 8 16.00 24.50 -4.01
N ILE A 9 14.79 24.08 -3.65
CA ILE A 9 13.73 25.05 -3.36
C ILE A 9 13.98 25.80 -2.04
N ALA A 10 13.57 27.05 -1.98
CA ALA A 10 13.58 27.84 -0.75
C ALA A 10 12.41 27.40 0.16
N THR A 11 12.65 26.46 1.08
CA THR A 11 11.62 25.90 1.96
C THR A 11 10.97 26.91 2.89
N ALA A 12 11.68 27.98 3.27
CA ALA A 12 11.18 29.05 4.14
C ALA A 12 9.95 29.79 3.59
N HIS A 13 9.71 29.72 2.28
CA HIS A 13 8.59 30.39 1.62
C HIS A 13 7.41 29.48 1.29
N ILE A 14 7.38 28.27 1.85
CA ILE A 14 6.31 27.31 1.61
C ILE A 14 5.36 27.33 2.81
N SER A 15 4.17 27.85 2.61
CA SER A 15 3.09 27.84 3.61
C SER A 15 2.12 26.69 3.37
N ARG A 16 1.95 26.26 2.12
CA ARG A 16 1.05 25.14 1.76
C ARG A 16 1.63 24.27 0.65
N ALA A 17 1.57 22.96 0.90
CA ALA A 17 2.00 21.95 -0.06
C ALA A 17 0.86 20.98 -0.39
N LEU A 18 0.77 20.59 -1.65
CA LEU A 18 -0.14 19.53 -2.12
C LEU A 18 0.68 18.34 -2.61
N VAL A 19 0.45 17.16 -2.02
CA VAL A 19 1.01 15.89 -2.48
C VAL A 19 -0.09 15.09 -3.18
N THR A 20 0.17 14.64 -4.40
CA THR A 20 -0.82 13.89 -5.17
C THR A 20 -0.32 12.48 -5.47
N LYS A 21 -1.12 11.46 -5.10
CA LYS A 21 -0.87 10.04 -5.36
C LYS A 21 -2.12 9.35 -5.86
N LEU A 22 -2.37 9.44 -7.17
CA LEU A 22 -3.56 8.90 -7.82
C LEU A 22 -3.31 7.45 -8.27
N ARG A 23 -3.35 6.51 -7.33
CA ARG A 23 -3.05 5.08 -7.52
C ARG A 23 -3.88 4.22 -6.57
N HIS A 24 -3.50 2.95 -6.39
CA HIS A 24 -4.17 1.99 -5.51
C HIS A 24 -3.77 2.15 -4.03
N HIS A 25 -4.45 1.43 -3.15
CA HIS A 25 -4.28 1.51 -1.69
C HIS A 25 -2.83 1.33 -1.24
N GLY A 26 -2.14 0.26 -1.69
CA GLY A 26 -0.74 0.04 -1.37
C GLY A 26 0.18 1.17 -1.82
N ASP A 27 0.00 1.66 -3.05
CA ASP A 27 0.76 2.81 -3.58
C ASP A 27 0.59 4.06 -2.73
N VAL A 28 -0.65 4.34 -2.28
CA VAL A 28 -0.96 5.51 -1.44
C VAL A 28 -0.33 5.36 -0.07
N LEU A 29 -0.45 4.19 0.57
CA LEU A 29 0.19 3.92 1.86
C LEU A 29 1.72 4.05 1.77
N LEU A 30 2.33 3.51 0.71
CA LEU A 30 3.78 3.62 0.48
C LEU A 30 4.25 5.06 0.16
N SER A 31 3.34 6.01 0.01
CA SER A 31 3.66 7.44 -0.08
C SER A 31 3.56 8.18 1.26
N SER A 32 3.06 7.55 2.33
CA SER A 32 2.90 8.20 3.64
C SER A 32 4.19 8.82 4.19
N PRO A 33 5.40 8.26 4.00
CA PRO A 33 6.64 8.89 4.44
C PRO A 33 6.93 10.26 3.79
N VAL A 34 6.39 10.51 2.59
CA VAL A 34 6.58 11.80 1.92
C VAL A 34 6.00 12.94 2.75
N PHE A 35 4.86 12.72 3.40
CA PHE A 35 4.22 13.72 4.27
C PHE A 35 5.04 13.96 5.54
N THR A 36 5.55 12.89 6.17
CA THR A 36 6.43 12.99 7.35
C THR A 36 7.68 13.80 7.04
N VAL A 37 8.37 13.48 5.94
CA VAL A 37 9.59 14.17 5.51
C VAL A 37 9.31 15.65 5.19
N LEU A 38 8.22 15.95 4.48
CA LEU A 38 7.82 17.31 4.20
C LEU A 38 7.51 18.08 5.49
N LYS A 39 6.73 17.50 6.40
CA LYS A 39 6.37 18.17 7.66
C LYS A 39 7.59 18.49 8.52
N ARG A 40 8.58 17.62 8.54
CA ARG A 40 9.87 17.90 9.20
C ARG A 40 10.64 19.04 8.51
N ALA A 41 10.66 19.05 7.17
CA ALA A 41 11.40 20.05 6.40
C ALA A 41 10.74 21.44 6.41
N ILE A 42 9.42 21.49 6.50
CA ILE A 42 8.60 22.70 6.50
C ILE A 42 7.56 22.65 7.63
N PRO A 43 7.97 22.73 8.92
CA PRO A 43 7.10 22.45 10.07
C PRO A 43 5.86 23.37 10.15
N ALA A 44 5.97 24.62 9.71
CA ALA A 44 4.88 25.58 9.71
C ALA A 44 3.87 25.39 8.57
N ALA A 45 4.24 24.63 7.51
CA ALA A 45 3.38 24.47 6.36
C ALA A 45 2.21 23.52 6.63
N GLU A 46 1.07 23.82 6.02
CA GLU A 46 -0.05 22.90 5.87
C GLU A 46 0.22 21.99 4.66
N ILE A 47 0.15 20.68 4.87
CA ILE A 47 0.39 19.69 3.81
C ILE A 47 -0.93 18.97 3.54
N ASP A 48 -1.43 19.09 2.32
CA ASP A 48 -2.64 18.43 1.89
C ASP A 48 -2.32 17.24 0.98
N ALA A 49 -3.20 16.24 1.00
CA ALA A 49 -3.15 15.09 0.10
C ALA A 49 -4.25 15.18 -0.96
N LEU A 50 -3.97 14.73 -2.19
CA LEU A 50 -4.99 14.47 -3.20
C LEU A 50 -4.88 13.03 -3.69
N VAL A 51 -5.90 12.25 -3.41
CA VAL A 51 -5.99 10.81 -3.69
C VAL A 51 -7.35 10.45 -4.28
N TYR A 52 -7.56 9.18 -4.64
CA TYR A 52 -8.89 8.69 -4.93
C TYR A 52 -9.67 8.43 -3.64
N VAL A 53 -11.00 8.62 -3.68
CA VAL A 53 -11.88 8.46 -2.51
C VAL A 53 -11.71 7.10 -1.84
N GLU A 54 -11.62 6.04 -2.63
CA GLU A 54 -11.45 4.66 -2.15
C GLU A 54 -10.13 4.43 -1.43
N THR A 55 -9.12 5.29 -1.65
CA THR A 55 -7.79 5.15 -1.06
C THR A 55 -7.52 6.13 0.09
N ALA A 56 -8.46 7.02 0.39
CA ALA A 56 -8.31 8.04 1.42
C ALA A 56 -8.01 7.44 2.81
N ALA A 57 -8.63 6.31 3.14
CA ALA A 57 -8.42 5.59 4.39
C ALA A 57 -6.94 5.23 4.68
N MET A 58 -6.10 5.16 3.63
CA MET A 58 -4.65 4.91 3.79
C MET A 58 -3.87 6.09 4.36
N LEU A 59 -4.47 7.28 4.40
CA LEU A 59 -3.84 8.51 4.88
C LEU A 59 -4.67 9.22 5.98
N GLU A 60 -5.89 8.77 6.25
CA GLU A 60 -6.73 9.34 7.31
C GLU A 60 -6.05 9.26 8.67
N GLY A 61 -6.10 10.36 9.42
CA GLY A 61 -5.44 10.47 10.72
C GLY A 61 -3.91 10.64 10.67
N HIS A 62 -3.30 10.74 9.48
CA HIS A 62 -1.86 10.95 9.37
C HIS A 62 -1.46 12.32 9.98
N PRO A 63 -0.55 12.37 10.98
CA PRO A 63 -0.30 13.59 11.77
C PRO A 63 0.28 14.76 10.97
N ALA A 64 0.88 14.49 9.81
CA ALA A 64 1.47 15.51 8.95
C ALA A 64 0.49 16.04 7.88
N ILE A 65 -0.72 15.49 7.75
CA ILE A 65 -1.68 15.88 6.72
C ILE A 65 -2.73 16.79 7.34
N ALA A 66 -2.90 17.99 6.76
CA ALA A 66 -3.90 18.94 7.17
C ALA A 66 -5.28 18.63 6.57
N GLN A 67 -5.33 18.32 5.26
CA GLN A 67 -6.56 17.97 4.55
C GLN A 67 -6.32 16.88 3.51
N ILE A 68 -7.32 16.01 3.34
CA ILE A 68 -7.35 15.02 2.26
C ILE A 68 -8.43 15.42 1.27
N HIS A 69 -8.01 15.73 0.05
CA HIS A 69 -8.90 15.98 -1.08
C HIS A 69 -9.08 14.69 -1.86
N CYS A 70 -10.30 14.42 -2.28
CA CYS A 70 -10.64 13.16 -2.95
C CYS A 70 -11.15 13.39 -4.37
N ILE A 71 -10.74 12.50 -5.28
CA ILE A 71 -11.32 12.33 -6.60
C ILE A 71 -12.11 11.04 -6.58
N ASP A 72 -13.40 11.14 -6.88
CA ASP A 72 -14.24 9.97 -7.05
C ASP A 72 -14.21 9.53 -8.52
N ARG A 73 -13.84 8.28 -8.76
CA ARG A 73 -13.83 7.70 -10.10
C ARG A 73 -15.22 7.48 -10.67
N GLU A 74 -16.24 7.38 -9.82
CA GLU A 74 -17.64 7.21 -10.21
C GLU A 74 -18.22 8.47 -10.86
N TRP A 75 -17.61 9.65 -10.71
CA TRP A 75 -18.04 10.87 -11.39
C TRP A 75 -18.22 10.66 -12.92
N LYS A 76 -17.33 9.84 -13.52
CA LYS A 76 -17.39 9.52 -14.96
C LYS A 76 -18.67 8.76 -15.36
N ARG A 77 -19.27 8.03 -14.43
CA ARG A 77 -20.49 7.25 -14.64
C ARG A 77 -21.76 8.06 -14.39
N GLN A 78 -21.67 9.19 -13.69
CA GLN A 78 -22.79 10.05 -13.30
C GLN A 78 -23.22 11.05 -14.41
N GLY A 79 -22.62 10.97 -15.58
CA GLY A 79 -22.86 11.86 -16.73
C GLY A 79 -21.98 13.11 -16.72
N LEU A 80 -21.79 13.69 -17.90
CA LEU A 80 -20.84 14.78 -18.16
C LEU A 80 -21.07 16.02 -17.30
N LEU A 81 -22.34 16.43 -17.08
CA LEU A 81 -22.68 17.62 -16.29
C LEU A 81 -22.32 17.46 -14.81
N ASN A 82 -22.63 16.28 -14.23
CA ASN A 82 -22.29 15.98 -12.84
C ASN A 82 -20.78 15.86 -12.65
N GLN A 83 -20.11 15.18 -13.57
CA GLN A 83 -18.65 15.12 -13.59
C GLN A 83 -18.04 16.54 -13.65
N ALA A 84 -18.47 17.39 -14.57
CA ALA A 84 -17.96 18.75 -14.71
C ALA A 84 -18.20 19.58 -13.44
N ARG A 85 -19.37 19.43 -12.80
CA ARG A 85 -19.70 20.12 -11.55
C ARG A 85 -18.77 19.66 -10.40
N ALA A 86 -18.57 18.37 -10.24
CA ALA A 86 -17.69 17.80 -9.22
C ALA A 86 -16.22 18.25 -9.43
N GLU A 87 -15.71 18.16 -10.66
CA GLU A 87 -14.39 18.63 -11.04
C GLU A 87 -14.20 20.13 -10.77
N ARG A 88 -15.21 20.95 -11.08
CA ARG A 88 -15.18 22.42 -10.78
C ARG A 88 -15.14 22.68 -9.29
N ARG A 89 -15.93 21.94 -8.48
CA ARG A 89 -15.91 22.07 -7.01
C ARG A 89 -14.53 21.73 -6.45
N LEU A 90 -13.98 20.57 -6.82
CA LEU A 90 -12.64 20.16 -6.39
C LEU A 90 -11.60 21.21 -6.77
N LEU A 91 -11.62 21.68 -8.04
CA LEU A 91 -10.68 22.68 -8.52
C LEU A 91 -10.80 24.01 -7.76
N SER A 92 -12.03 24.44 -7.49
CA SER A 92 -12.29 25.66 -6.68
C SER A 92 -11.69 25.53 -5.28
N THR A 93 -11.91 24.38 -4.61
CA THR A 93 -11.33 24.08 -3.30
C THR A 93 -9.79 24.11 -3.35
N LEU A 94 -9.18 23.42 -4.31
CA LEU A 94 -7.72 23.39 -4.44
C LEU A 94 -7.13 24.77 -4.76
N ARG A 95 -7.80 25.60 -5.58
CA ARG A 95 -7.38 26.99 -5.87
C ARG A 95 -7.46 27.90 -4.65
N ALA A 96 -8.52 27.76 -3.85
CA ALA A 96 -8.70 28.55 -2.63
C ALA A 96 -7.56 28.30 -1.60
N ARG A 97 -6.94 27.13 -1.65
CA ARG A 97 -5.80 26.77 -0.78
C ARG A 97 -4.50 27.50 -1.15
N ARG A 98 -4.32 27.98 -2.38
CA ARG A 98 -3.12 28.73 -2.83
C ARG A 98 -1.82 27.99 -2.49
N TYR A 99 -1.63 26.80 -3.06
CA TYR A 99 -0.42 25.99 -2.81
C TYR A 99 0.83 26.65 -3.36
N ASP A 100 1.90 26.67 -2.55
CA ASP A 100 3.26 27.08 -2.95
C ASP A 100 4.03 25.94 -3.57
N LEU A 101 3.74 24.69 -3.17
CA LEU A 101 4.40 23.48 -3.63
C LEU A 101 3.37 22.41 -4.07
N LEU A 102 3.63 21.81 -5.23
CA LEU A 102 2.93 20.61 -5.72
C LEU A 102 3.94 19.46 -5.89
N VAL A 103 3.73 18.35 -5.17
CA VAL A 103 4.49 17.10 -5.32
C VAL A 103 3.61 16.06 -6.00
N HIS A 104 3.92 15.72 -7.26
CA HIS A 104 3.16 14.73 -8.02
C HIS A 104 3.92 13.41 -8.13
N LEU A 105 3.38 12.36 -7.51
CA LEU A 105 4.06 11.05 -7.33
C LEU A 105 3.59 9.98 -8.33
N THR A 106 2.91 10.37 -9.39
CA THR A 106 2.45 9.43 -10.43
C THR A 106 2.74 9.95 -11.83
N GLU A 107 2.49 9.12 -12.83
CA GLU A 107 2.59 9.49 -14.25
C GLU A 107 1.24 9.95 -14.82
N HIS A 108 0.22 10.10 -13.97
CA HIS A 108 -1.12 10.44 -14.40
C HIS A 108 -1.18 11.89 -14.94
N PRO A 109 -1.74 12.12 -16.16
CA PRO A 109 -1.76 13.45 -16.81
C PRO A 109 -2.39 14.56 -15.97
N ARG A 110 -3.27 14.20 -15.02
CA ARG A 110 -3.89 15.15 -14.08
C ARG A 110 -2.87 15.96 -13.29
N GLY A 111 -1.70 15.39 -12.96
CA GLY A 111 -0.64 16.12 -12.27
C GLY A 111 -0.11 17.29 -13.07
N ALA A 112 0.14 17.08 -14.35
CA ALA A 112 0.60 18.12 -15.27
C ALA A 112 -0.48 19.21 -15.43
N TRP A 113 -1.74 18.82 -15.53
CA TRP A 113 -2.87 19.74 -15.58
C TRP A 113 -3.01 20.56 -14.29
N LEU A 114 -2.93 19.92 -13.11
CA LEU A 114 -2.97 20.60 -11.82
C LEU A 114 -1.82 21.61 -11.67
N ALA A 115 -0.60 21.23 -12.04
CA ALA A 115 0.54 22.14 -11.97
C ALA A 115 0.31 23.44 -12.79
N ARG A 116 -0.31 23.32 -13.97
CA ARG A 116 -0.65 24.49 -14.83
C ARG A 116 -1.80 25.33 -14.31
N VAL A 117 -2.79 24.69 -13.69
CA VAL A 117 -4.01 25.36 -13.24
C VAL A 117 -3.83 26.02 -11.87
N LEU A 118 -3.12 25.34 -10.96
CA LEU A 118 -2.85 25.88 -9.61
C LEU A 118 -1.68 26.84 -9.61
N LYS A 119 -0.74 26.73 -10.58
CA LYS A 119 0.44 27.56 -10.72
C LYS A 119 1.24 27.74 -9.40
N PRO A 120 1.56 26.66 -8.68
CA PRO A 120 2.36 26.77 -7.48
C PRO A 120 3.74 27.32 -7.82
N ARG A 121 4.39 27.99 -6.87
CA ARG A 121 5.77 28.49 -7.05
C ARG A 121 6.74 27.38 -7.40
N TYR A 122 6.58 26.20 -6.79
CA TYR A 122 7.36 25.01 -7.03
C TYR A 122 6.47 23.82 -7.36
N SER A 123 6.85 23.04 -8.34
CA SER A 123 6.16 21.79 -8.64
C SER A 123 7.18 20.73 -9.09
N VAL A 124 6.97 19.49 -8.62
CA VAL A 124 7.83 18.37 -8.99
C VAL A 124 7.00 17.22 -9.54
N GLY A 125 7.44 16.67 -10.65
CA GLY A 125 6.86 15.49 -11.29
C GLY A 125 7.94 14.53 -11.78
N ARG A 126 7.54 13.30 -12.11
CA ARG A 126 8.47 12.31 -12.67
C ARG A 126 8.92 12.71 -14.07
N HIS A 127 10.21 12.57 -14.35
CA HIS A 127 10.73 12.70 -15.72
C HIS A 127 10.35 11.45 -16.51
N LEU A 128 9.63 11.65 -17.62
CA LEU A 128 9.22 10.60 -18.55
C LEU A 128 9.88 10.88 -19.89
N GLU A 129 10.66 9.93 -20.42
CA GLU A 129 11.44 10.14 -21.65
C GLU A 129 10.55 10.38 -22.87
N HIS A 130 9.46 9.64 -22.98
CA HIS A 130 8.51 9.75 -24.10
C HIS A 130 7.26 10.56 -23.76
N ALA A 131 7.35 11.44 -22.74
CA ALA A 131 6.21 12.26 -22.38
C ALA A 131 5.86 13.29 -23.47
N HIS A 132 4.55 13.52 -23.62
CA HIS A 132 4.04 14.60 -24.47
C HIS A 132 4.60 15.98 -24.03
N ARG A 133 4.73 16.93 -24.96
CA ARG A 133 5.24 18.29 -24.70
C ARG A 133 4.58 18.96 -23.49
N LEU A 134 3.26 18.77 -23.33
CA LEU A 134 2.52 19.31 -22.18
C LEU A 134 3.11 18.85 -20.84
N TRP A 135 3.41 17.56 -20.69
CA TRP A 135 4.02 17.02 -19.46
C TRP A 135 5.40 17.64 -19.21
N ARG A 136 6.27 17.66 -20.25
CA ARG A 136 7.65 18.15 -20.14
C ARG A 136 7.78 19.61 -19.74
N SER A 137 6.71 20.42 -19.89
CA SER A 137 6.70 21.85 -19.57
C SER A 137 5.77 22.23 -18.44
N SER A 138 5.24 21.24 -17.69
CA SER A 138 4.24 21.48 -16.64
C SER A 138 4.81 21.64 -15.23
N PHE A 139 5.98 21.06 -14.98
CA PHE A 139 6.59 21.11 -13.65
C PHE A 139 7.85 21.96 -13.66
N THR A 140 8.14 22.62 -12.54
CA THR A 140 9.37 23.38 -12.35
C THR A 140 10.58 22.45 -12.14
N HIS A 141 10.35 21.26 -11.55
CA HIS A 141 11.37 20.26 -11.24
C HIS A 141 10.93 18.88 -11.73
N TYR A 142 11.91 18.06 -12.14
CA TYR A 142 11.67 16.68 -12.56
C TYR A 142 12.64 15.75 -11.85
N TYR A 143 12.11 14.71 -11.17
CA TYR A 143 12.92 13.65 -10.62
C TYR A 143 12.98 12.45 -11.56
N ARG A 144 14.11 11.73 -11.54
CA ARG A 144 14.32 10.54 -12.36
C ARG A 144 14.38 9.32 -11.47
N LEU A 145 13.75 8.23 -11.91
CA LEU A 145 13.92 6.92 -11.30
C LEU A 145 14.94 6.12 -12.11
N PRO A 146 15.93 5.47 -11.48
CA PRO A 146 16.88 4.62 -12.18
C PRO A 146 16.15 3.45 -12.85
N ARG A 147 16.53 3.13 -14.07
CA ARG A 147 15.92 2.04 -14.85
C ARG A 147 16.55 0.68 -14.57
N THR A 148 17.86 0.70 -14.32
CA THR A 148 18.69 -0.50 -14.23
C THR A 148 18.82 -1.06 -12.82
N THR A 149 18.45 -0.29 -11.80
CA THR A 149 18.58 -0.68 -10.40
C THR A 149 17.22 -0.56 -9.73
N PRO A 150 16.49 -1.68 -9.56
CA PRO A 150 15.24 -1.69 -8.84
C PRO A 150 15.41 -1.13 -7.43
N ARG A 151 14.48 -0.28 -7.01
CA ARG A 151 14.46 0.32 -5.66
C ARG A 151 13.05 0.25 -5.11
N HIS A 152 12.96 0.17 -3.80
CA HIS A 152 11.66 0.12 -3.13
C HIS A 152 10.81 1.37 -3.44
N THR A 153 9.50 1.18 -3.63
CA THR A 153 8.55 2.23 -4.00
C THR A 153 8.55 3.41 -3.01
N VAL A 154 8.79 3.17 -1.71
CA VAL A 154 8.99 4.24 -0.71
C VAL A 154 10.15 5.15 -1.11
N GLU A 155 11.30 4.59 -1.45
CA GLU A 155 12.48 5.35 -1.86
C GLU A 155 12.25 6.11 -3.17
N CYS A 156 11.52 5.48 -4.10
CA CYS A 156 11.12 6.11 -5.36
C CYS A 156 10.18 7.32 -5.14
N ASN A 157 9.24 7.23 -4.20
CA ASN A 157 8.38 8.35 -3.83
C ASN A 157 9.20 9.50 -3.19
N LEU A 158 10.18 9.17 -2.35
CA LEU A 158 11.06 10.13 -1.68
C LEU A 158 12.04 10.84 -2.63
N ASP A 159 12.32 10.28 -3.81
CA ASP A 159 13.17 10.94 -4.81
C ASP A 159 12.57 12.26 -5.31
N ALA A 160 11.24 12.40 -5.28
CA ALA A 160 10.60 13.68 -5.57
C ALA A 160 11.05 14.78 -4.58
N LEU A 161 11.22 14.45 -3.31
CA LEU A 161 11.68 15.39 -2.29
C LEU A 161 13.19 15.63 -2.37
N ARG A 162 13.99 14.58 -2.61
CA ARG A 162 15.43 14.72 -2.83
C ARG A 162 15.72 15.66 -3.99
N ARG A 163 14.91 15.60 -5.05
CA ARG A 163 14.99 16.51 -6.19
C ARG A 163 14.77 17.97 -5.81
N LEU A 164 14.01 18.22 -4.75
CA LEU A 164 13.74 19.55 -4.20
C LEU A 164 14.79 20.00 -3.17
N GLY A 165 15.80 19.19 -2.90
CA GLY A 165 16.81 19.45 -1.87
C GLY A 165 16.44 18.99 -0.47
N VAL A 166 15.28 18.32 -0.29
CA VAL A 166 14.83 17.80 1.00
C VAL A 166 15.29 16.37 1.17
N GLN A 167 16.20 16.13 2.14
CA GLN A 167 16.78 14.82 2.42
C GLN A 167 16.00 14.09 3.51
N PRO A 168 15.48 12.85 3.23
CA PRO A 168 14.82 12.02 4.24
C PRO A 168 15.82 11.47 5.25
N LEU A 169 15.49 11.51 6.54
CA LEU A 169 16.20 10.76 7.56
C LEU A 169 15.70 9.31 7.61
N PRO A 170 16.47 8.35 8.10
CA PRO A 170 16.03 6.96 8.25
C PRO A 170 14.71 6.83 9.05
N SER A 171 14.56 7.61 10.13
CA SER A 171 13.36 7.63 10.97
C SER A 171 12.11 8.10 10.24
N ASP A 172 12.25 9.00 9.26
CA ASP A 172 11.13 9.58 8.52
C ASP A 172 10.52 8.61 7.50
N LYS A 173 11.23 7.52 7.19
CA LYS A 173 10.85 6.58 6.12
C LYS A 173 9.85 5.52 6.57
N ARG A 174 9.42 5.54 7.84
CA ARG A 174 8.40 4.62 8.34
C ARG A 174 7.06 4.89 7.68
N LEU A 175 6.34 3.82 7.37
CA LEU A 175 4.95 3.94 6.93
C LEU A 175 4.10 4.45 8.08
N VAL A 176 3.15 5.31 7.77
CA VAL A 176 2.18 5.84 8.73
C VAL A 176 0.78 5.50 8.26
N LEU A 177 0.08 4.70 9.06
CA LEU A 177 -1.34 4.38 8.93
C LEU A 177 -1.96 4.44 10.32
N CYS A 178 -3.06 5.15 10.46
CA CYS A 178 -3.69 5.41 11.74
C CYS A 178 -5.08 4.76 11.81
N PRO A 179 -5.22 3.58 12.44
CA PRO A 179 -6.54 3.08 12.82
C PRO A 179 -7.19 4.10 13.78
N GLY A 180 -8.47 4.39 13.59
CA GLY A 180 -9.20 5.25 14.50
C GLY A 180 -9.50 4.57 15.85
N ALA A 181 -9.81 5.35 16.86
CA ALA A 181 -10.20 4.79 18.17
C ALA A 181 -11.45 3.89 18.06
N ALA A 182 -12.43 4.29 17.24
CA ALA A 182 -13.64 3.50 17.00
C ALA A 182 -13.32 2.18 16.25
N ASP A 183 -12.45 2.24 15.21
CA ASP A 183 -12.02 1.04 14.47
C ASP A 183 -11.29 0.05 15.40
N THR A 184 -10.43 0.60 16.27
CA THR A 184 -9.68 -0.15 17.28
C THR A 184 -10.62 -0.83 18.27
N ALA A 185 -11.57 -0.09 18.87
CA ALA A 185 -12.51 -0.62 19.83
C ALA A 185 -13.43 -1.70 19.22
N ARG A 186 -13.87 -1.52 17.96
CA ARG A 186 -14.66 -2.53 17.26
C ARG A 186 -13.89 -3.83 17.06
N VAL A 187 -12.63 -3.73 16.65
CA VAL A 187 -11.76 -4.92 16.46
C VAL A 187 -11.49 -5.62 17.79
N ASP A 188 -11.24 -4.87 18.88
CA ASP A 188 -11.05 -5.45 20.22
C ASP A 188 -12.29 -6.20 20.69
N ALA A 189 -13.48 -5.64 20.48
CA ALA A 189 -14.74 -6.30 20.79
C ALA A 189 -14.95 -7.57 19.93
N LEU A 190 -14.60 -7.49 18.63
CA LEU A 190 -14.70 -8.63 17.71
C LEU A 190 -13.78 -9.79 18.13
N LEU A 191 -12.51 -9.49 18.44
CA LEU A 191 -11.55 -10.49 18.93
C LEU A 191 -12.01 -11.11 20.25
N ALA A 192 -12.54 -10.31 21.19
CA ALA A 192 -13.09 -10.79 22.46
C ALA A 192 -14.28 -11.72 22.23
N GLN A 193 -15.21 -11.39 21.32
CA GLN A 193 -16.34 -12.22 20.96
C GLN A 193 -15.92 -13.61 20.45
N HIS A 194 -14.81 -13.71 19.76
CA HIS A 194 -14.24 -14.97 19.25
C HIS A 194 -13.24 -15.62 20.23
N GLY A 195 -13.04 -15.08 21.42
CA GLY A 195 -12.09 -15.58 22.41
C GLY A 195 -10.63 -15.56 21.92
N ILE A 196 -10.26 -14.55 21.12
CA ILE A 196 -8.93 -14.39 20.51
C ILE A 196 -8.16 -13.32 21.29
N ALA A 197 -7.04 -13.71 21.90
CA ALA A 197 -6.15 -12.77 22.56
C ALA A 197 -5.28 -11.99 21.55
N PRO A 198 -4.97 -10.72 21.81
CA PRO A 198 -3.94 -10.02 21.06
C PRO A 198 -2.62 -10.79 21.08
N GLN A 199 -1.88 -10.78 19.96
CA GLN A 199 -0.65 -11.56 19.73
C GLN A 199 -0.83 -13.10 19.82
N GLY A 200 -2.07 -13.58 19.97
CA GLY A 200 -2.40 -15.00 20.07
C GLY A 200 -2.83 -15.66 18.75
N PHE A 201 -2.71 -14.99 17.61
CA PHE A 201 -3.18 -15.50 16.33
C PHE A 201 -2.27 -15.13 15.16
N VAL A 202 -2.34 -15.96 14.12
CA VAL A 202 -1.80 -15.67 12.80
C VAL A 202 -2.90 -15.01 11.96
N HIS A 203 -2.61 -13.85 11.40
CA HIS A 203 -3.51 -13.19 10.45
C HIS A 203 -3.15 -13.59 9.04
N MET A 204 -4.06 -14.21 8.31
CA MET A 204 -3.87 -14.56 6.91
C MET A 204 -4.82 -13.78 6.00
N HIS A 205 -4.24 -13.14 4.97
CA HIS A 205 -4.99 -12.48 3.88
C HIS A 205 -4.52 -13.05 2.54
N PRO A 206 -5.16 -14.11 2.01
CA PRO A 206 -4.71 -14.79 0.80
C PRO A 206 -5.09 -14.06 -0.49
N GLY A 207 -6.01 -13.08 -0.38
CA GLY A 207 -6.61 -12.37 -1.49
C GLY A 207 -5.75 -11.23 -2.04
N SER A 208 -6.01 -10.89 -3.28
CA SER A 208 -5.50 -9.70 -3.96
C SER A 208 -6.52 -9.27 -5.01
N ARG A 209 -6.64 -7.96 -5.24
CA ARG A 209 -7.38 -7.43 -6.39
C ARG A 209 -7.05 -8.14 -7.71
N TRP A 210 -5.82 -8.63 -7.82
CA TRP A 210 -5.29 -9.35 -8.97
C TRP A 210 -5.12 -10.82 -8.61
N LEU A 211 -6.12 -11.67 -8.92
CA LEU A 211 -6.13 -13.08 -8.52
C LEU A 211 -4.93 -13.88 -9.04
N PHE A 212 -4.29 -13.46 -10.13
CA PHE A 212 -3.03 -14.06 -10.60
C PHE A 212 -1.85 -13.85 -9.64
N LYS A 213 -1.99 -13.02 -8.60
CA LYS A 213 -1.04 -12.87 -7.50
C LYS A 213 -1.40 -13.71 -6.27
N CYS A 214 -2.49 -14.46 -6.31
CA CYS A 214 -2.93 -15.30 -5.21
C CYS A 214 -2.35 -16.70 -5.33
N TRP A 215 -2.15 -17.33 -4.16
CA TRP A 215 -1.81 -18.74 -4.06
C TRP A 215 -3.06 -19.60 -4.30
N SER A 216 -2.92 -20.88 -4.61
CA SER A 216 -4.08 -21.72 -4.83
C SER A 216 -4.88 -21.94 -3.53
N PRO A 217 -6.22 -22.17 -3.62
CA PRO A 217 -7.03 -22.50 -2.45
C PRO A 217 -6.51 -23.71 -1.69
N GLN A 218 -6.07 -24.75 -2.41
CA GLN A 218 -5.57 -25.99 -1.83
C GLN A 218 -4.27 -25.76 -1.03
N GLN A 219 -3.34 -25.02 -1.57
CA GLN A 219 -2.09 -24.70 -0.88
C GLN A 219 -2.34 -23.78 0.32
N SER A 220 -3.24 -22.81 0.17
CA SER A 220 -3.66 -21.93 1.28
C SER A 220 -4.29 -22.75 2.40
N ALA A 221 -5.19 -23.67 2.08
CA ALA A 221 -5.82 -24.58 3.04
C ALA A 221 -4.78 -25.50 3.75
N ALA A 222 -3.86 -26.07 2.98
CA ALA A 222 -2.80 -26.91 3.56
C ALA A 222 -1.87 -26.12 4.50
N LEU A 223 -1.61 -24.84 4.23
CA LEU A 223 -0.89 -23.98 5.16
C LEU A 223 -1.70 -23.75 6.45
N LEU A 224 -3.03 -23.48 6.34
CA LEU A 224 -3.91 -23.31 7.49
C LEU A 224 -3.93 -24.57 8.36
N ASP A 225 -3.98 -25.75 7.75
CA ASP A 225 -3.96 -27.05 8.45
C ASP A 225 -2.67 -27.23 9.28
N ARG A 226 -1.52 -26.81 8.73
CA ARG A 226 -0.26 -26.85 9.47
C ARG A 226 -0.22 -25.85 10.63
N ILE A 227 -0.70 -24.62 10.41
CA ILE A 227 -0.78 -23.60 11.47
C ILE A 227 -1.69 -24.08 12.62
N ALA A 228 -2.82 -24.70 12.30
CA ALA A 228 -3.75 -25.23 13.27
C ALA A 228 -3.17 -26.43 14.04
N ALA A 229 -2.36 -27.29 13.39
CA ALA A 229 -1.68 -28.40 14.06
C ALA A 229 -0.72 -27.92 15.16
N ASP A 230 -0.14 -26.72 15.03
CA ASP A 230 0.65 -26.04 16.06
C ASP A 230 -0.20 -25.34 17.14
N ARG A 231 -1.51 -25.61 17.17
CA ARG A 231 -2.48 -24.99 18.09
C ARG A 231 -2.55 -23.45 18.01
N SER A 232 -2.11 -22.87 16.91
CA SER A 232 -2.23 -21.44 16.68
C SER A 232 -3.65 -21.10 16.21
N ARG A 233 -4.22 -20.01 16.75
CA ARG A 233 -5.47 -19.44 16.24
C ARG A 233 -5.20 -18.74 14.92
N ILE A 234 -6.17 -18.78 14.01
CA ILE A 234 -6.06 -18.19 12.68
C ILE A 234 -7.22 -17.22 12.48
N VAL A 235 -6.91 -16.02 12.03
CA VAL A 235 -7.89 -15.06 11.53
C VAL A 235 -7.69 -14.88 10.04
N LEU A 236 -8.69 -15.26 9.27
CA LEU A 236 -8.71 -15.17 7.81
C LEU A 236 -9.51 -13.93 7.40
N THR A 237 -8.95 -13.13 6.51
CA THR A 237 -9.60 -11.91 5.99
C THR A 237 -9.57 -11.85 4.48
N ALA A 238 -10.50 -11.09 3.91
CA ALA A 238 -10.58 -10.74 2.50
C ALA A 238 -11.20 -9.35 2.32
N ALA A 239 -11.04 -8.76 1.15
CA ALA A 239 -11.80 -7.57 0.79
C ALA A 239 -13.32 -7.89 0.64
N PRO A 240 -14.21 -6.90 0.74
CA PRO A 240 -15.64 -7.06 0.48
C PRO A 240 -15.91 -7.15 -1.04
N ASP A 241 -15.25 -8.10 -1.70
CA ASP A 241 -15.32 -8.37 -3.15
C ASP A 241 -15.78 -9.82 -3.37
N ALA A 242 -16.76 -10.02 -4.24
CA ALA A 242 -17.34 -11.35 -4.49
C ALA A 242 -16.28 -12.38 -4.96
N ARG A 243 -15.27 -11.96 -5.71
CA ARG A 243 -14.20 -12.86 -6.18
C ARG A 243 -13.29 -13.31 -5.05
N GLU A 244 -12.97 -12.41 -4.14
CA GLU A 244 -12.19 -12.77 -2.94
C GLU A 244 -13.04 -13.63 -2.00
N ARG A 245 -14.36 -13.40 -1.90
CA ARG A 245 -15.25 -14.28 -1.11
C ARG A 245 -15.24 -15.71 -1.66
N VAL A 246 -15.34 -15.88 -2.98
CA VAL A 246 -15.24 -17.22 -3.64
C VAL A 246 -13.90 -17.88 -3.31
N LEU A 247 -12.80 -17.13 -3.32
CA LEU A 247 -11.48 -17.65 -2.93
C LEU A 247 -11.48 -18.13 -1.48
N ILE A 248 -12.01 -17.33 -0.54
CA ILE A 248 -12.09 -17.71 0.88
C ILE A 248 -12.95 -18.95 1.08
N ASP A 249 -14.12 -19.02 0.44
CA ASP A 249 -15.01 -20.19 0.54
C ASP A 249 -14.33 -21.46 0.03
N ALA A 250 -13.57 -21.36 -1.07
CA ALA A 250 -12.79 -22.48 -1.57
C ALA A 250 -11.68 -22.91 -0.61
N ILE A 251 -10.97 -21.96 0.00
CA ILE A 251 -9.95 -22.24 1.02
C ILE A 251 -10.56 -22.94 2.22
N VAL A 252 -11.62 -22.38 2.82
CA VAL A 252 -12.28 -22.91 4.00
C VAL A 252 -12.85 -24.31 3.72
N SER A 253 -13.42 -24.53 2.52
CA SER A 253 -13.93 -25.84 2.13
C SER A 253 -12.83 -26.90 2.01
N ALA A 254 -11.64 -26.50 1.58
CA ALA A 254 -10.48 -27.38 1.41
C ALA A 254 -9.72 -27.66 2.73
N THR A 255 -9.95 -26.88 3.82
CA THR A 255 -9.31 -27.14 5.11
C THR A 255 -9.90 -28.35 5.83
N ALA A 256 -9.10 -29.04 6.62
CA ALA A 256 -9.54 -30.13 7.48
C ALA A 256 -10.63 -29.67 8.47
N PRO A 257 -11.60 -30.53 8.82
CA PRO A 257 -12.64 -30.18 9.80
C PRO A 257 -12.08 -29.72 11.15
N SER A 258 -10.98 -30.29 11.62
CA SER A 258 -10.28 -29.89 12.85
C SER A 258 -9.71 -28.46 12.77
N THR A 259 -9.21 -28.05 11.61
CA THR A 259 -8.67 -26.70 11.39
C THR A 259 -9.76 -25.63 11.51
N ARG A 260 -10.98 -25.93 11.04
CA ARG A 260 -12.10 -24.98 11.08
C ARG A 260 -12.44 -24.54 12.51
N ALA A 261 -12.19 -25.36 13.52
CA ALA A 261 -12.38 -24.99 14.92
C ALA A 261 -11.38 -23.92 15.40
N SER A 262 -10.22 -23.81 14.78
CA SER A 262 -9.17 -22.81 15.08
C SER A 262 -9.23 -21.59 14.16
N LEU A 263 -10.11 -21.60 13.15
CA LEU A 263 -10.22 -20.59 12.11
C LEU A 263 -11.38 -19.63 12.41
N THR A 264 -11.09 -18.34 12.39
CA THR A 264 -12.10 -17.27 12.40
C THR A 264 -12.09 -16.58 11.05
N ASP A 265 -13.19 -16.70 10.30
CA ASP A 265 -13.37 -16.07 8.99
C ASP A 265 -14.00 -14.68 9.16
N LEU A 266 -13.25 -13.64 8.83
CA LEU A 266 -13.67 -12.24 8.80
C LEU A 266 -13.65 -11.68 7.37
N GLY A 267 -13.73 -12.54 6.36
CA GLY A 267 -13.72 -12.16 4.95
C GLY A 267 -14.83 -11.17 4.60
N GLY A 268 -14.46 -9.96 4.14
CA GLY A 268 -15.39 -8.89 3.78
C GLY A 268 -16.01 -8.13 4.96
N ALA A 269 -15.70 -8.47 6.22
CA ALA A 269 -16.32 -7.88 7.39
C ALA A 269 -15.66 -6.58 7.90
N LEU A 270 -14.45 -6.28 7.42
CA LEU A 270 -13.62 -5.20 7.94
C LEU A 270 -13.41 -4.09 6.91
N SER A 271 -13.48 -2.84 7.37
CA SER A 271 -12.90 -1.71 6.65
C SER A 271 -11.37 -1.79 6.63
N LEU A 272 -10.71 -0.99 5.78
CA LEU A 272 -9.24 -0.98 5.73
C LEU A 272 -8.58 -0.52 7.05
N ARG A 273 -9.23 0.37 7.80
CA ARG A 273 -8.73 0.84 9.09
C ARG A 273 -8.95 -0.21 10.19
N GLU A 274 -10.06 -0.92 10.17
CA GLU A 274 -10.29 -2.08 11.03
C GLU A 274 -9.34 -3.23 10.70
N LEU A 275 -9.06 -3.47 9.40
CA LEU A 275 -8.03 -4.43 8.98
C LEU A 275 -6.65 -4.05 9.56
N ALA A 276 -6.30 -2.76 9.56
CA ALA A 276 -5.07 -2.28 10.17
C ALA A 276 -5.07 -2.52 11.70
N ALA A 277 -6.16 -2.20 12.39
CA ALA A 277 -6.31 -2.47 13.82
C ALA A 277 -6.22 -3.98 14.15
N LEU A 278 -6.85 -4.85 13.35
CA LEU A 278 -6.74 -6.30 13.48
C LEU A 278 -5.30 -6.77 13.28
N THR A 279 -4.67 -6.32 12.19
CA THR A 279 -3.31 -6.72 11.84
C THR A 279 -2.31 -6.31 12.91
N GLN A 280 -2.46 -5.14 13.52
CA GLN A 280 -1.62 -4.68 14.63
C GLN A 280 -1.66 -5.63 15.85
N ARG A 281 -2.77 -6.37 16.03
CA ARG A 281 -2.96 -7.33 17.10
C ARG A 281 -2.53 -8.74 16.76
N ALA A 282 -2.20 -8.98 15.50
CA ALA A 282 -1.71 -10.29 15.07
C ALA A 282 -0.25 -10.50 15.48
N ARG A 283 0.11 -11.73 15.77
CA ARG A 283 1.50 -12.13 16.04
C ARG A 283 2.34 -12.09 14.76
N VAL A 284 1.79 -12.61 13.68
CA VAL A 284 2.41 -12.63 12.34
C VAL A 284 1.30 -12.47 11.30
N PHE A 285 1.61 -11.75 10.25
CA PHE A 285 0.78 -11.65 9.05
C PHE A 285 1.33 -12.57 7.95
N VAL A 286 0.45 -13.28 7.27
CA VAL A 286 0.77 -14.07 6.07
C VAL A 286 -0.11 -13.62 4.92
N GLY A 287 0.48 -13.33 3.78
CA GLY A 287 -0.28 -12.90 2.60
C GLY A 287 0.55 -12.77 1.34
N VAL A 288 -0.11 -12.37 0.28
CA VAL A 288 0.50 -12.16 -1.03
C VAL A 288 0.87 -10.69 -1.26
N ASP A 289 1.54 -10.36 -2.35
CA ASP A 289 1.81 -8.98 -2.78
C ASP A 289 0.49 -8.22 -3.02
N SER A 290 -0.02 -7.58 -1.97
CA SER A 290 -1.29 -6.85 -1.95
C SER A 290 -1.29 -5.74 -0.88
N ALA A 291 -2.31 -4.86 -0.89
CA ALA A 291 -2.41 -3.76 0.07
C ALA A 291 -2.40 -4.22 1.54
N PRO A 292 -3.07 -5.31 1.96
CA PRO A 292 -3.00 -5.85 3.32
C PRO A 292 -1.58 -6.16 3.81
N MET A 293 -0.70 -6.63 2.95
CA MET A 293 0.71 -6.85 3.29
C MET A 293 1.42 -5.52 3.66
N HIS A 294 1.14 -4.44 2.93
CA HIS A 294 1.68 -3.12 3.25
C HIS A 294 1.05 -2.52 4.52
N ILE A 295 -0.24 -2.83 4.77
CA ILE A 295 -0.91 -2.49 6.03
C ILE A 295 -0.20 -3.18 7.19
N ALA A 296 0.10 -4.48 7.08
CA ALA A 296 0.84 -5.22 8.10
C ALA A 296 2.21 -4.58 8.38
N ALA A 297 2.93 -4.19 7.33
CA ALA A 297 4.20 -3.49 7.47
C ALA A 297 4.05 -2.13 8.18
N ALA A 298 3.01 -1.36 7.87
CA ALA A 298 2.72 -0.07 8.53
C ALA A 298 2.37 -0.25 10.00
N MET A 299 1.71 -1.34 10.37
CA MET A 299 1.34 -1.67 11.76
C MET A 299 2.49 -2.28 12.56
N GLY A 300 3.65 -2.53 11.95
CA GLY A 300 4.79 -3.14 12.61
C GLY A 300 4.65 -4.63 12.85
N THR A 301 3.62 -5.27 12.32
CA THR A 301 3.40 -6.71 12.43
C THR A 301 4.39 -7.45 11.55
N PRO A 302 5.11 -8.47 12.07
CA PRO A 302 5.99 -9.31 11.27
C PRO A 302 5.26 -9.97 10.08
N VAL A 303 5.88 -10.03 8.90
CA VAL A 303 5.22 -10.43 7.66
C VAL A 303 5.91 -11.61 7.00
N VAL A 304 5.14 -12.63 6.62
CA VAL A 304 5.50 -13.60 5.57
C VAL A 304 4.76 -13.21 4.30
N ALA A 305 5.51 -12.84 3.27
CA ALA A 305 4.96 -12.33 2.01
C ALA A 305 5.28 -13.27 0.85
N LEU A 306 4.25 -13.75 0.15
CA LEU A 306 4.39 -14.58 -1.04
C LEU A 306 4.44 -13.69 -2.28
N PHE A 307 5.49 -13.84 -3.09
CA PHE A 307 5.66 -13.07 -4.31
C PHE A 307 5.69 -13.99 -5.53
N GLY A 308 4.83 -13.69 -6.47
CA GLY A 308 4.79 -14.31 -7.78
C GLY A 308 5.43 -13.43 -8.87
N PRO A 309 4.66 -12.92 -9.84
CA PRO A 309 5.19 -12.17 -10.99
C PRO A 309 5.69 -10.76 -10.63
N SER A 310 5.32 -10.23 -9.47
CA SER A 310 5.73 -8.89 -9.03
C SER A 310 7.17 -8.86 -8.51
N GLY A 311 7.84 -7.70 -8.63
CA GLY A 311 9.18 -7.48 -8.11
C GLY A 311 9.19 -7.28 -6.59
N GLU A 312 9.82 -8.20 -5.86
CA GLU A 312 9.96 -8.11 -4.41
C GLU A 312 10.87 -6.95 -3.96
N VAL A 313 11.80 -6.51 -4.80
CA VAL A 313 12.67 -5.37 -4.47
C VAL A 313 11.85 -4.08 -4.35
N GLU A 314 10.89 -3.89 -5.25
CA GLU A 314 10.05 -2.71 -5.32
C GLU A 314 8.90 -2.70 -4.31
N TRP A 315 8.39 -3.90 -3.94
CA TRP A 315 7.11 -4.02 -3.23
C TRP A 315 7.16 -4.82 -1.92
N ARG A 316 8.31 -5.38 -1.50
CA ARG A 316 8.39 -6.12 -0.23
C ARG A 316 7.86 -5.31 0.97
N PRO A 317 7.52 -5.95 2.09
CA PRO A 317 7.16 -5.24 3.32
C PRO A 317 8.26 -4.25 3.73
N TRP A 318 7.86 -3.02 4.05
CA TRP A 318 8.81 -1.95 4.32
C TRP A 318 8.91 -1.63 5.81
N GLY A 319 10.13 -1.58 6.33
CA GLY A 319 10.40 -1.09 7.68
C GLY A 319 9.97 -2.01 8.83
N VAL A 320 9.68 -3.28 8.53
CA VAL A 320 9.26 -4.30 9.48
C VAL A 320 10.06 -5.59 9.30
N VAL A 321 10.12 -6.41 10.34
CA VAL A 321 10.66 -7.78 10.22
C VAL A 321 9.81 -8.56 9.24
N HIS A 322 10.42 -9.13 8.21
CA HIS A 322 9.68 -9.86 7.19
C HIS A 322 10.49 -10.98 6.56
N ARG A 323 9.78 -11.90 5.94
CA ARG A 323 10.32 -12.93 5.05
C ARG A 323 9.55 -12.88 3.73
N VAL A 324 10.29 -12.84 2.63
CA VAL A 324 9.72 -12.96 1.28
C VAL A 324 9.93 -14.38 0.81
N VAL A 325 8.86 -15.03 0.38
CA VAL A 325 8.89 -16.39 -0.16
C VAL A 325 8.55 -16.34 -1.65
N THR A 326 9.46 -16.86 -2.47
CA THR A 326 9.36 -16.84 -3.93
C THR A 326 9.73 -18.22 -4.47
N SER A 327 9.29 -18.54 -5.68
CA SER A 327 9.78 -19.71 -6.39
C SER A 327 11.22 -19.50 -6.90
N SER A 328 12.08 -20.46 -6.68
CA SER A 328 13.42 -20.54 -7.28
C SER A 328 13.43 -21.20 -8.66
N GLU A 329 12.36 -21.93 -8.99
CA GLU A 329 12.24 -22.72 -10.23
C GLU A 329 11.79 -21.87 -11.44
N HIS A 330 11.44 -20.61 -11.22
CA HIS A 330 10.90 -19.71 -12.24
C HIS A 330 11.85 -18.54 -12.50
N PRO A 331 12.88 -18.71 -13.37
CA PRO A 331 13.89 -17.67 -13.65
C PRO A 331 13.31 -16.43 -14.38
N CYS A 332 12.08 -16.54 -14.91
CA CYS A 332 11.38 -15.41 -15.52
C CYS A 332 10.95 -14.32 -14.50
N ARG A 333 11.01 -14.62 -13.19
CA ARG A 333 10.65 -13.65 -12.15
C ARG A 333 11.73 -12.59 -11.96
N PRO A 334 11.33 -11.34 -11.64
CA PRO A 334 9.97 -10.79 -11.72
C PRO A 334 9.61 -10.46 -13.18
N CYS A 335 8.54 -11.03 -13.70
CA CYS A 335 8.13 -10.80 -15.10
C CYS A 335 7.13 -9.65 -15.27
N GLY A 336 6.40 -9.30 -14.19
CA GLY A 336 5.37 -8.25 -14.22
C GLY A 336 4.11 -8.59 -15.03
N ASN A 337 3.97 -9.84 -15.48
CA ASN A 337 2.84 -10.29 -16.31
C ASN A 337 1.60 -10.62 -15.47
N ASP A 338 0.44 -10.53 -16.10
CA ASP A 338 -0.87 -10.87 -15.53
C ASP A 338 -1.14 -12.39 -15.60
N GLY A 339 -0.19 -13.19 -15.11
CA GLY A 339 -0.19 -14.64 -15.18
C GLY A 339 0.62 -15.18 -16.36
N CYS A 340 0.97 -16.49 -16.31
CA CYS A 340 1.75 -17.18 -17.34
C CYS A 340 0.94 -17.29 -18.63
N GLY A 341 1.56 -16.96 -19.75
CA GLY A 341 0.90 -16.99 -21.07
C GLY A 341 -0.37 -16.13 -21.19
N GLY A 342 -0.57 -15.14 -20.30
CA GLY A 342 -1.81 -14.34 -20.24
C GLY A 342 -3.00 -15.07 -19.61
N GLY A 343 -2.80 -16.29 -19.05
CA GLY A 343 -3.84 -17.16 -18.50
C GLY A 343 -4.39 -16.75 -17.13
N LYS A 344 -3.97 -15.59 -16.58
CA LYS A 344 -4.38 -15.10 -15.26
C LYS A 344 -4.06 -16.05 -14.09
N VAL A 345 -3.11 -16.97 -14.30
CA VAL A 345 -2.55 -17.86 -13.30
C VAL A 345 -1.02 -17.73 -13.33
N SER A 346 -0.40 -17.64 -12.16
CA SER A 346 1.05 -17.52 -12.03
C SER A 346 1.64 -18.83 -11.49
N GLU A 347 2.28 -19.62 -12.36
CA GLU A 347 2.89 -20.91 -12.02
C GLU A 347 3.90 -20.77 -10.87
N CYS A 348 4.67 -19.69 -10.85
CA CYS A 348 5.61 -19.37 -9.78
C CYS A 348 4.94 -19.22 -8.38
N LEU A 349 3.61 -19.10 -8.32
CA LEU A 349 2.83 -19.18 -7.07
C LEU A 349 2.17 -20.54 -6.94
N THR A 350 1.49 -21.04 -7.96
CA THR A 350 0.78 -22.33 -7.87
C THR A 350 1.71 -23.53 -7.66
N GLU A 351 2.98 -23.40 -8.00
CA GLU A 351 4.01 -24.42 -7.76
C GLU A 351 4.86 -24.14 -6.52
N LEU A 352 4.62 -23.04 -5.79
CA LEU A 352 5.35 -22.72 -4.58
C LEU A 352 4.98 -23.69 -3.45
N PRO A 353 5.91 -24.55 -2.95
CA PRO A 353 5.58 -25.58 -1.98
C PRO A 353 5.10 -25.02 -0.63
N VAL A 354 4.06 -25.63 -0.07
CA VAL A 354 3.52 -25.29 1.26
C VAL A 354 4.57 -25.42 2.35
N ASP A 355 5.38 -26.48 2.31
CA ASP A 355 6.44 -26.74 3.29
C ASP A 355 7.45 -25.60 3.38
N ARG A 356 7.79 -25.01 2.24
CA ARG A 356 8.70 -23.85 2.20
C ARG A 356 8.10 -22.64 2.88
N VAL A 357 6.82 -22.34 2.62
CA VAL A 357 6.11 -21.22 3.26
C VAL A 357 5.96 -21.47 4.75
N TYR A 358 5.57 -22.68 5.13
CA TYR A 358 5.38 -23.04 6.53
C TYR A 358 6.69 -22.99 7.34
N ALA A 359 7.80 -23.50 6.81
CA ALA A 359 9.11 -23.43 7.49
C ALA A 359 9.51 -22.00 7.81
N VAL A 360 9.33 -21.08 6.84
CA VAL A 360 9.61 -19.65 7.01
C VAL A 360 8.67 -19.00 8.04
N LEU A 361 7.40 -19.38 8.04
CA LEU A 361 6.42 -18.92 9.02
C LEU A 361 6.76 -19.41 10.43
N ALA A 362 7.08 -20.69 10.59
CA ALA A 362 7.44 -21.28 11.88
C ALA A 362 8.69 -20.62 12.48
N GLU A 363 9.71 -20.36 11.64
CA GLU A 363 10.89 -19.59 12.05
C GLU A 363 10.52 -18.19 12.58
N LEU A 364 9.66 -17.48 11.85
CA LEU A 364 9.23 -16.13 12.24
C LEU A 364 8.38 -16.15 13.52
N LEU A 365 7.52 -17.15 13.68
CA LEU A 365 6.74 -17.35 14.90
C LEU A 365 7.64 -17.64 16.11
N ALA A 366 8.68 -18.46 15.96
CA ALA A 366 9.66 -18.72 17.03
C ALA A 366 10.40 -17.43 17.44
N GLN A 367 10.82 -16.62 16.47
CA GLN A 367 11.49 -15.34 16.72
C GLN A 367 10.60 -14.33 17.45
N THR A 368 9.29 -14.34 17.20
CA THR A 368 8.35 -13.45 17.89
C THR A 368 8.01 -13.91 19.29
N ALA A 369 8.04 -15.22 19.57
CA ALA A 369 7.83 -15.76 20.92
C ALA A 369 8.96 -15.38 21.91
N ALA A 370 10.19 -15.26 21.43
CA ALA A 370 11.34 -14.90 22.26
C ALA A 370 11.38 -13.41 22.66
N ARG A 371 10.46 -12.57 22.16
CA ARG A 371 10.41 -11.11 22.44
C ARG A 371 9.37 -10.73 23.51
N HIS A 372 8.58 -11.69 23.97
CA HIS A 372 7.59 -11.58 25.04
C HIS A 372 7.94 -12.49 26.21
#